data_101a59092076260a2e7cadb7f9101a79
#
_entry.id   101a59092076260a2e7cadb7f9101a79
#
_cell.length_a   1.000
_cell.length_b   1.000
_cell.length_c   1.000
_cell.angle_alpha   90.00
_cell.angle_beta   90.00
_cell.angle_gamma   90.00
#
_symmetry.space_group_name_H-M   'P 1'
#
loop_
_entity.id
_entity.type
_entity.pdbx_description
1 polymer ?
#
loop_
_entity_poly.entity_id
_entity_poly.type
_entity_poly.pdbx_seq_one_letter_code
_entity_poly.pdbx_strand_id
1 'polypeptide(L)'
;TTLTYKKSELDTIVKRSVFNFAPNIDFRSRFSQVSQLRFTYRGRASQPSMENLLDITDDSNPLNIRMGNPGLKPSFSHNMRLFYNTYNADRQQGIVAHAFFNATQNSITNGTTYNQATGGVTVKPENINGNWNASGMFGFNTALKDKRFTVSTFSRVGYTNAVAYLYNQQTTVNDKNTSTTLN
;
A
#
# COMPACT_ATOMS: atom_id res chain seq x y z
N THR A 1 -2.16 1.82 -22.92
CA THR A 1 -0.70 2.04 -23.09
C THR A 1 -0.10 0.78 -23.67
N THR A 2 0.60 0.91 -24.79
CA THR A 2 1.35 -0.19 -25.41
C THR A 2 2.79 -0.09 -24.93
N LEU A 3 3.30 -1.16 -24.31
CA LEU A 3 4.68 -1.26 -23.88
C LEU A 3 5.46 -2.07 -24.92
N THR A 4 6.54 -1.51 -25.42
CA THR A 4 7.45 -2.22 -26.35
C THR A 4 8.83 -2.24 -25.71
N TYR A 5 9.41 -3.43 -25.56
CA TYR A 5 10.76 -3.61 -25.05
C TYR A 5 11.63 -4.30 -26.08
N LYS A 6 12.83 -3.78 -26.28
CA LYS A 6 13.85 -4.37 -27.13
C LYS A 6 15.14 -4.51 -26.33
N LYS A 7 15.58 -5.75 -26.09
CA LYS A 7 16.89 -6.02 -25.50
C LYS A 7 17.87 -6.34 -26.65
N SER A 8 18.98 -5.62 -26.71
CA SER A 8 19.90 -5.69 -27.85
C SER A 8 20.61 -7.05 -28.06
N GLU A 9 20.58 -7.92 -27.05
CA GLU A 9 21.18 -9.25 -27.11
C GLU A 9 20.18 -10.38 -27.40
N LEU A 10 18.88 -10.12 -27.24
CA LEU A 10 17.82 -11.05 -27.60
C LEU A 10 16.87 -10.32 -28.53
N ASP A 11 16.75 -10.78 -29.78
CA ASP A 11 15.86 -10.21 -30.80
C ASP A 11 14.36 -10.45 -30.49
N THR A 12 13.99 -10.28 -29.21
CA THR A 12 12.66 -10.55 -28.72
C THR A 12 11.92 -9.23 -28.43
N ILE A 13 10.88 -8.99 -29.23
CA ILE A 13 9.97 -7.84 -29.02
C ILE A 13 8.70 -8.34 -28.30
N VAL A 14 8.55 -7.96 -27.05
CA VAL A 14 7.28 -8.23 -26.32
C VAL A 14 6.39 -6.99 -26.43
N LYS A 15 5.27 -7.12 -27.12
CA LYS A 15 4.21 -6.10 -27.19
C LYS A 15 3.07 -6.50 -26.27
N ARG A 16 2.78 -5.69 -25.28
CA ARG A 16 1.62 -5.87 -24.39
C ARG A 16 0.77 -4.60 -24.38
N SER A 17 -0.49 -4.74 -24.76
CA SER A 17 -1.47 -3.67 -24.64
C SER A 17 -2.16 -3.78 -23.27
N VAL A 18 -2.17 -2.69 -22.51
CA VAL A 18 -2.69 -2.68 -21.16
C VAL A 18 -3.69 -1.54 -20.99
N PHE A 19 -4.87 -1.89 -20.46
CA PHE A 19 -5.85 -0.92 -20.03
C PHE A 19 -5.54 -0.46 -18.60
N ASN A 20 -5.23 0.83 -18.43
CA ASN A 20 -4.98 1.42 -17.12
C ASN A 20 -6.21 2.17 -16.66
N PHE A 21 -6.93 1.59 -15.68
CA PHE A 21 -8.02 2.25 -15.00
C PHE A 21 -7.48 2.93 -13.72
N ALA A 22 -7.71 4.24 -13.58
CA ALA A 22 -7.22 5.02 -12.46
C ALA A 22 -8.34 5.95 -11.92
N PRO A 23 -9.32 5.40 -11.19
CA PRO A 23 -10.42 6.19 -10.64
C PRO A 23 -9.91 7.12 -9.54
N ASN A 24 -10.45 8.34 -9.52
CA ASN A 24 -10.19 9.33 -8.50
C ASN A 24 -11.50 9.96 -8.06
N ILE A 25 -11.79 9.90 -6.75
CA ILE A 25 -12.98 10.51 -6.13
C ILE A 25 -12.47 11.45 -5.04
N ASP A 26 -12.89 12.69 -5.06
CA ASP A 26 -12.63 13.69 -4.02
C ASP A 26 -13.99 14.26 -3.58
N PHE A 27 -14.44 13.84 -2.41
CA PHE A 27 -15.67 14.33 -1.80
C PHE A 27 -15.32 15.29 -0.67
N ARG A 28 -15.92 16.46 -0.69
CA ARG A 28 -15.76 17.50 0.36
C ARG A 28 -17.12 17.97 0.81
N SER A 29 -17.32 17.98 2.12
CA SER A 29 -18.49 18.56 2.76
C SER A 29 -18.02 19.56 3.81
N ARG A 30 -18.58 20.74 3.75
CA ARG A 30 -18.32 21.80 4.73
C ARG A 30 -19.60 22.02 5.54
N PHE A 31 -19.60 21.61 6.79
CA PHE A 31 -20.75 21.73 7.68
C PHE A 31 -20.85 23.13 8.29
N SER A 32 -19.70 23.81 8.46
CA SER A 32 -19.61 25.19 8.91
C SER A 32 -18.27 25.81 8.43
N GLN A 33 -18.01 27.06 8.76
CA GLN A 33 -16.73 27.72 8.45
C GLN A 33 -15.53 27.01 9.12
N VAL A 34 -15.78 26.31 10.22
CA VAL A 34 -14.76 25.64 11.06
C VAL A 34 -14.92 24.12 11.13
N SER A 35 -15.85 23.55 10.35
CA SER A 35 -16.11 22.11 10.33
C SER A 35 -16.17 21.57 8.91
N GLN A 36 -15.30 20.64 8.59
CA GLN A 36 -15.23 20.03 7.26
C GLN A 36 -14.89 18.55 7.31
N LEU A 37 -15.41 17.84 6.33
CA LEU A 37 -15.11 16.45 6.03
C LEU A 37 -14.57 16.36 4.62
N ARG A 38 -13.49 15.62 4.44
CA ARG A 38 -12.95 15.30 3.11
C ARG A 38 -12.68 13.81 3.02
N PHE A 39 -13.23 13.22 1.99
CA PHE A 39 -12.92 11.84 1.61
C PHE A 39 -12.26 11.83 0.24
N THR A 40 -11.16 11.13 0.13
CA THR A 40 -10.45 10.95 -1.15
C THR A 40 -10.21 9.47 -1.38
N TYR A 41 -10.60 8.99 -2.54
CA TYR A 41 -10.25 7.67 -3.05
C TYR A 41 -9.43 7.80 -4.32
N ARG A 42 -8.35 7.04 -4.42
CA ARG A 42 -7.51 6.95 -5.62
C ARG A 42 -7.17 5.50 -5.90
N GLY A 43 -7.60 5.02 -7.06
CA GLY A 43 -7.19 3.75 -7.63
C GLY A 43 -6.05 3.93 -8.61
N ARG A 44 -5.06 3.04 -8.59
CA ARG A 44 -3.93 3.06 -9.51
C ARG A 44 -3.53 1.66 -9.91
N ALA A 45 -3.49 1.40 -11.22
CA ALA A 45 -2.87 0.21 -11.77
C ALA A 45 -1.37 0.41 -11.94
N SER A 46 -0.58 -0.62 -11.60
CA SER A 46 0.87 -0.66 -11.82
C SER A 46 1.22 -1.92 -12.59
N GLN A 47 1.97 -1.75 -13.66
CA GLN A 47 2.39 -2.86 -14.51
C GLN A 47 3.61 -3.57 -13.89
N PRO A 48 3.73 -4.91 -14.09
CA PRO A 48 4.97 -5.61 -13.80
C PRO A 48 6.13 -5.01 -14.58
N SER A 49 7.34 -5.05 -14.04
CA SER A 49 8.53 -4.69 -14.80
C SER A 49 8.75 -5.64 -15.97
N MET A 50 9.38 -5.16 -17.03
CA MET A 50 9.64 -6.00 -18.21
C MET A 50 10.56 -7.18 -17.87
N GLU A 51 11.54 -6.96 -16.97
CA GLU A 51 12.41 -8.05 -16.49
C GLU A 51 11.62 -9.19 -15.85
N ASN A 52 10.61 -8.85 -15.05
CA ASN A 52 9.76 -9.86 -14.42
C ASN A 52 8.87 -10.61 -15.40
N LEU A 53 8.60 -10.04 -16.58
CA LEU A 53 7.74 -10.63 -17.61
C LEU A 53 8.51 -11.46 -18.64
N LEU A 54 9.83 -11.32 -18.74
CA LEU A 54 10.64 -12.10 -19.65
C LEU A 54 10.74 -13.53 -19.12
N ASP A 55 10.50 -14.52 -19.99
CA ASP A 55 10.70 -15.94 -19.69
C ASP A 55 12.19 -16.30 -19.82
N ILE A 56 13.00 -15.67 -18.99
CA ILE A 56 14.45 -15.85 -18.95
C ILE A 56 14.80 -16.43 -17.59
N THR A 57 15.59 -17.50 -17.61
CA THR A 57 16.20 -18.07 -16.43
C THR A 57 17.63 -17.58 -16.33
N ASP A 58 17.97 -16.91 -15.25
CA ASP A 58 19.35 -16.58 -14.89
C ASP A 58 19.87 -17.65 -13.93
N ASP A 59 20.69 -18.54 -14.44
CA ASP A 59 21.35 -19.64 -13.74
C ASP A 59 22.86 -19.42 -13.58
N SER A 60 23.33 -18.20 -13.77
CA SER A 60 24.75 -17.81 -13.59
C SER A 60 25.26 -18.19 -12.18
N ASN A 61 24.36 -18.22 -11.20
CA ASN A 61 24.60 -18.77 -9.88
C ASN A 61 23.67 -19.96 -9.61
N PRO A 62 24.15 -21.21 -9.69
CA PRO A 62 23.33 -22.42 -9.51
C PRO A 62 22.64 -22.53 -8.14
N LEU A 63 23.15 -21.82 -7.13
CA LEU A 63 22.53 -21.77 -5.79
C LEU A 63 21.47 -20.68 -5.66
N ASN A 64 21.35 -19.76 -6.63
CA ASN A 64 20.37 -18.69 -6.62
C ASN A 64 19.88 -18.40 -8.04
N ILE A 65 18.95 -19.20 -8.50
CA ILE A 65 18.37 -19.12 -9.84
C ILE A 65 17.25 -18.08 -9.83
N ARG A 66 17.23 -17.18 -10.79
CA ARG A 66 16.16 -16.22 -10.99
C ARG A 66 15.40 -16.50 -12.26
N MET A 67 14.07 -16.50 -12.16
CA MET A 67 13.18 -16.76 -13.30
C MET A 67 12.21 -15.60 -13.46
N GLY A 68 11.92 -15.24 -14.71
CA GLY A 68 10.81 -14.35 -15.00
C GLY A 68 9.46 -15.08 -14.97
N ASN A 69 8.36 -14.31 -15.02
CA ASN A 69 7.00 -14.84 -15.06
C ASN A 69 6.13 -14.06 -16.04
N PRO A 70 5.98 -14.54 -17.28
CA PRO A 70 5.10 -13.93 -18.27
C PRO A 70 3.63 -13.86 -17.86
N GLY A 71 3.21 -14.71 -16.91
CA GLY A 71 1.85 -14.78 -16.39
C GLY A 71 1.47 -13.70 -15.37
N LEU A 72 2.40 -12.80 -15.03
CA LEU A 72 2.13 -11.74 -14.06
C LEU A 72 0.99 -10.82 -14.52
N LYS A 73 0.08 -10.56 -13.58
CA LYS A 73 -1.01 -9.60 -13.73
C LYS A 73 -0.59 -8.23 -13.19
N PRO A 74 -1.11 -7.13 -13.76
CA PRO A 74 -0.95 -5.82 -13.15
C PRO A 74 -1.46 -5.79 -11.72
N SER A 75 -0.75 -5.08 -10.86
CA SER A 75 -1.24 -4.78 -9.52
C SER A 75 -2.18 -3.58 -9.55
N PHE A 76 -3.13 -3.55 -8.63
CA PHE A 76 -4.05 -2.42 -8.46
C PHE A 76 -4.07 -1.98 -7.00
N SER A 77 -3.73 -0.71 -6.78
CA SER A 77 -3.67 -0.11 -5.44
C SER A 77 -4.89 0.78 -5.21
N HIS A 78 -5.57 0.54 -4.09
CA HIS A 78 -6.65 1.34 -3.56
C HIS A 78 -6.12 2.22 -2.44
N ASN A 79 -6.27 3.53 -2.55
CA ASN A 79 -5.85 4.49 -1.53
C ASN A 79 -7.05 5.30 -1.10
N MET A 80 -7.44 5.17 0.16
CA MET A 80 -8.54 5.90 0.76
C MET A 80 -8.02 6.80 1.88
N ARG A 81 -8.50 8.03 1.92
CA ARG A 81 -8.18 9.00 2.97
C ARG A 81 -9.46 9.67 3.43
N LEU A 82 -9.66 9.70 4.72
CA LEU A 82 -10.72 10.45 5.38
C LEU A 82 -10.07 11.49 6.29
N PHE A 83 -10.50 12.71 6.17
CA PHE A 83 -10.09 13.81 7.01
C PHE A 83 -11.34 14.49 7.57
N TYR A 84 -11.35 14.69 8.86
CA TYR A 84 -12.39 15.48 9.55
C TYR A 84 -11.72 16.45 10.50
N ASN A 85 -12.19 17.70 10.49
CA ASN A 85 -11.85 18.64 11.51
C ASN A 85 -13.06 19.49 11.89
N THR A 86 -13.11 19.89 13.14
CA THR A 86 -14.08 20.86 13.65
C THR A 86 -13.50 21.65 14.81
N TYR A 87 -14.01 22.85 15.01
CA TYR A 87 -13.64 23.71 16.11
C TYR A 87 -14.86 24.44 16.65
N ASN A 88 -14.99 24.47 17.98
CA ASN A 88 -16.00 25.23 18.70
C ASN A 88 -15.30 26.37 19.45
N ALA A 89 -15.55 27.60 19.03
CA ALA A 89 -14.87 28.79 19.59
C ALA A 89 -15.31 29.06 21.03
N ASP A 90 -16.60 28.85 21.36
CA ASP A 90 -17.16 29.17 22.69
C ASP A 90 -16.53 28.27 23.77
N ARG A 91 -16.32 27.01 23.44
CA ARG A 91 -15.72 26.03 24.32
C ARG A 91 -14.21 25.87 24.11
N GLN A 92 -13.64 26.56 23.12
CA GLN A 92 -12.24 26.37 22.67
C GLN A 92 -11.87 24.89 22.47
N GLN A 93 -12.78 24.16 21.84
CA GLN A 93 -12.64 22.75 21.60
C GLN A 93 -12.36 22.47 20.12
N GLY A 94 -11.34 21.69 19.85
CA GLY A 94 -10.98 21.24 18.52
C GLY A 94 -10.94 19.72 18.43
N ILE A 95 -11.41 19.19 17.32
CA ILE A 95 -11.27 17.80 16.95
C ILE A 95 -10.63 17.73 15.58
N VAL A 96 -9.62 16.90 15.45
CA VAL A 96 -9.06 16.51 14.16
C VAL A 96 -8.99 14.99 14.09
N ALA A 97 -9.46 14.41 12.99
CA ALA A 97 -9.39 12.98 12.76
C ALA A 97 -8.93 12.69 11.33
N HIS A 98 -8.04 11.75 11.19
CA HIS A 98 -7.59 11.22 9.91
C HIS A 98 -7.72 9.71 9.92
N ALA A 99 -8.16 9.14 8.80
CA ALA A 99 -8.10 7.72 8.56
C ALA A 99 -7.49 7.47 7.17
N PHE A 100 -6.63 6.47 7.10
CA PHE A 100 -5.97 6.02 5.88
C PHE A 100 -6.21 4.55 5.71
N PHE A 101 -6.50 4.14 4.49
CA PHE A 101 -6.58 2.74 4.11
C PHE A 101 -5.92 2.55 2.76
N ASN A 102 -5.00 1.62 2.69
CA ASN A 102 -4.39 1.16 1.46
C ASN A 102 -4.58 -0.34 1.32
N ALA A 103 -4.95 -0.79 0.13
CA ALA A 103 -4.97 -2.20 -0.22
C ALA A 103 -4.41 -2.38 -1.62
N THR A 104 -3.64 -3.45 -1.84
CA THR A 104 -3.10 -3.77 -3.15
C THR A 104 -3.55 -5.15 -3.58
N GLN A 105 -4.30 -5.18 -4.68
CA GLN A 105 -4.67 -6.41 -5.37
C GLN A 105 -3.57 -6.82 -6.34
N ASN A 106 -3.34 -8.13 -6.49
CA ASN A 106 -2.30 -8.70 -7.35
C ASN A 106 -0.92 -8.07 -7.09
N SER A 107 -0.58 -7.80 -5.83
CA SER A 107 0.76 -7.33 -5.45
C SER A 107 1.80 -8.28 -6.00
N ILE A 108 2.89 -7.77 -6.55
CA ILE A 108 3.97 -8.59 -7.09
C ILE A 108 5.00 -8.77 -6.00
N THR A 109 5.29 -10.02 -5.67
CA THR A 109 6.31 -10.41 -4.69
C THR A 109 7.13 -11.56 -5.25
N ASN A 110 8.31 -11.80 -4.68
CA ASN A 110 9.14 -12.92 -5.05
C ASN A 110 8.68 -14.18 -4.33
N GLY A 111 8.23 -15.16 -5.09
CA GLY A 111 8.07 -16.53 -4.63
C GLY A 111 9.43 -17.22 -4.58
N THR A 112 9.72 -17.94 -3.52
CA THR A 112 10.99 -18.61 -3.30
C THR A 112 10.78 -20.10 -3.14
N THR A 113 11.45 -20.90 -3.95
CA THR A 113 11.43 -22.38 -3.87
C THR A 113 12.81 -22.88 -3.47
N TYR A 114 12.88 -23.70 -2.45
CA TYR A 114 14.12 -24.33 -1.99
C TYR A 114 14.25 -25.74 -2.55
N ASN A 115 15.39 -26.05 -3.14
CA ASN A 115 15.73 -27.38 -3.61
C ASN A 115 16.62 -28.10 -2.57
N GLN A 116 16.05 -29.07 -1.86
CA GLN A 116 16.75 -29.80 -0.78
C GLN A 116 17.91 -30.60 -1.29
N ALA A 117 17.90 -31.09 -2.55
CA ALA A 117 18.95 -31.92 -3.10
C ALA A 117 20.22 -31.14 -3.45
N THR A 118 20.07 -29.89 -3.90
CA THR A 118 21.18 -29.04 -4.34
C THR A 118 21.51 -27.92 -3.34
N GLY A 119 20.65 -27.68 -2.36
CA GLY A 119 20.74 -26.51 -1.48
C GLY A 119 20.45 -25.18 -2.18
N GLY A 120 20.02 -25.22 -3.44
CA GLY A 120 19.76 -24.04 -4.24
C GLY A 120 18.38 -23.44 -4.01
N VAL A 121 18.26 -22.16 -4.31
CA VAL A 121 17.03 -21.38 -4.20
C VAL A 121 16.63 -20.88 -5.59
N THR A 122 15.37 -21.06 -5.96
CA THR A 122 14.78 -20.47 -7.17
C THR A 122 13.84 -19.36 -6.77
N VAL A 123 14.04 -18.18 -7.31
CA VAL A 123 13.23 -16.97 -7.08
C VAL A 123 12.44 -16.65 -8.34
N LYS A 124 11.12 -16.55 -8.20
CA LYS A 124 10.20 -16.22 -9.28
C LYS A 124 9.20 -15.17 -8.82
N PRO A 125 8.96 -14.07 -9.56
CA PRO A 125 7.94 -13.10 -9.21
C PRO A 125 6.55 -13.69 -9.41
N GLU A 126 5.67 -13.49 -8.42
CA GLU A 126 4.30 -13.99 -8.40
C GLU A 126 3.32 -12.92 -7.89
N ASN A 127 2.06 -13.03 -8.32
CA ASN A 127 1.02 -12.17 -7.78
C ASN A 127 0.45 -12.75 -6.49
N ILE A 128 0.29 -11.88 -5.49
CA ILE A 128 -0.28 -12.23 -4.20
C ILE A 128 -1.33 -11.20 -3.78
N ASN A 129 -2.36 -11.65 -3.07
CA ASN A 129 -3.41 -10.80 -2.49
C ASN A 129 -3.34 -10.84 -0.97
N GLY A 130 -3.91 -9.82 -0.33
CA GLY A 130 -3.97 -9.73 1.12
C GLY A 130 -3.11 -8.61 1.70
N ASN A 131 -2.35 -7.89 0.88
CA ASN A 131 -1.56 -6.74 1.33
C ASN A 131 -2.46 -5.52 1.54
N TRP A 132 -2.60 -5.09 2.79
CA TRP A 132 -3.32 -3.87 3.14
C TRP A 132 -2.80 -3.27 4.43
N ASN A 133 -2.99 -1.97 4.58
CA ASN A 133 -2.72 -1.26 5.82
C ASN A 133 -3.83 -0.24 6.10
N ALA A 134 -4.15 -0.11 7.37
CA ALA A 134 -5.07 0.89 7.87
C ALA A 134 -4.42 1.67 9.00
N SER A 135 -4.61 2.96 9.04
CA SER A 135 -4.15 3.80 10.14
C SER A 135 -5.14 4.90 10.44
N GLY A 136 -5.27 5.21 11.72
CA GLY A 136 -6.10 6.27 12.23
C GLY A 136 -5.32 7.22 13.12
N MET A 137 -5.72 8.47 13.12
CA MET A 137 -5.16 9.51 13.95
C MET A 137 -6.31 10.36 14.47
N PHE A 138 -6.31 10.60 15.76
CA PHE A 138 -7.31 11.42 16.44
C PHE A 138 -6.63 12.41 17.35
N GLY A 139 -6.98 13.68 17.21
CA GLY A 139 -6.55 14.75 18.07
C GLY A 139 -7.75 15.47 18.65
N PHE A 140 -7.68 15.75 19.93
CA PHE A 140 -8.68 16.53 20.66
C PHE A 140 -7.98 17.55 21.54
N ASN A 141 -8.48 18.76 21.52
CA ASN A 141 -8.04 19.82 22.41
C ASN A 141 -9.26 20.53 23.01
N THR A 142 -9.15 20.91 24.27
CA THR A 142 -10.19 21.67 24.96
C THR A 142 -9.61 22.57 26.03
N ALA A 143 -10.16 23.76 26.19
CA ALA A 143 -9.88 24.60 27.35
C ALA A 143 -10.71 24.14 28.56
N LEU A 144 -10.11 24.18 29.73
CA LEU A 144 -10.82 24.00 31.00
C LEU A 144 -11.67 25.24 31.33
N LYS A 145 -12.56 25.11 32.35
CA LYS A 145 -13.48 26.19 32.76
C LYS A 145 -12.80 27.56 32.96
N ASP A 146 -11.59 27.57 33.43
CA ASP A 146 -10.81 28.79 33.66
C ASP A 146 -10.11 29.35 32.41
N LYS A 147 -10.26 28.67 31.24
CA LYS A 147 -9.61 29.04 29.96
C LYS A 147 -8.08 29.30 30.02
N ARG A 148 -7.48 29.23 31.21
CA ARG A 148 -6.03 29.33 31.41
C ARG A 148 -5.29 28.04 31.11
N PHE A 149 -6.03 26.96 31.16
CA PHE A 149 -5.46 25.61 30.92
C PHE A 149 -6.13 24.98 29.70
N THR A 150 -5.33 24.43 28.83
CA THR A 150 -5.78 23.67 27.69
C THR A 150 -5.29 22.23 27.84
N VAL A 151 -6.17 21.28 27.63
CA VAL A 151 -5.83 19.86 27.57
C VAL A 151 -5.86 19.44 26.11
N SER A 152 -4.77 18.85 25.66
CA SER A 152 -4.65 18.29 24.32
C SER A 152 -4.30 16.81 24.40
N THR A 153 -4.98 16.00 23.61
CA THR A 153 -4.65 14.59 23.45
C THR A 153 -4.50 14.24 21.97
N PHE A 154 -3.55 13.38 21.70
CA PHE A 154 -3.29 12.90 20.35
C PHE A 154 -3.06 11.39 20.38
N SER A 155 -3.84 10.69 19.58
CA SER A 155 -3.76 9.23 19.48
C SER A 155 -3.55 8.80 18.05
N ARG A 156 -2.70 7.80 17.85
CA ARG A 156 -2.48 7.16 16.55
C ARG A 156 -2.58 5.66 16.72
N VAL A 157 -3.26 5.03 15.78
CA VAL A 157 -3.35 3.58 15.67
C VAL A 157 -3.05 3.17 14.23
N GLY A 158 -2.32 2.09 14.05
CA GLY A 158 -2.01 1.54 12.73
C GLY A 158 -2.02 0.01 12.78
N TYR A 159 -2.43 -0.57 11.67
CA TYR A 159 -2.39 -2.01 11.44
C TYR A 159 -1.95 -2.28 10.02
N THR A 160 -1.02 -3.21 9.86
CA THR A 160 -0.53 -3.66 8.55
C THR A 160 -0.68 -5.16 8.44
N ASN A 161 -1.29 -5.61 7.37
CA ASN A 161 -1.34 -7.00 6.96
C ASN A 161 -0.48 -7.15 5.71
N ALA A 162 0.71 -7.71 5.88
CA ALA A 162 1.63 -8.01 4.78
C ALA A 162 1.61 -9.51 4.52
N VAL A 163 1.52 -9.89 3.25
CA VAL A 163 1.51 -11.28 2.80
C VAL A 163 2.69 -11.48 1.84
N ALA A 164 3.44 -12.53 2.05
CA ALA A 164 4.57 -12.92 1.23
C ALA A 164 4.57 -14.43 0.97
N TYR A 165 5.32 -14.88 -0.03
CA TYR A 165 5.61 -16.29 -0.23
C TYR A 165 6.94 -16.64 0.44
N LEU A 166 6.93 -17.71 1.23
CA LEU A 166 8.12 -18.31 1.79
C LEU A 166 8.12 -19.80 1.43
N TYR A 167 9.12 -20.23 0.66
CA TYR A 167 9.27 -21.63 0.22
C TYR A 167 7.97 -22.23 -0.36
N ASN A 168 7.35 -21.51 -1.31
CA ASN A 168 6.05 -21.85 -1.92
C ASN A 168 4.85 -21.84 -0.97
N GLN A 169 5.00 -21.40 0.27
CA GLN A 169 3.88 -21.24 1.19
C GLN A 169 3.58 -19.75 1.39
N GLN A 170 2.32 -19.41 1.29
CA GLN A 170 1.86 -18.07 1.61
C GLN A 170 1.96 -17.85 3.12
N THR A 171 2.68 -16.84 3.53
CA THR A 171 2.78 -16.43 4.93
C THR A 171 2.27 -15.01 5.12
N THR A 172 1.72 -14.74 6.29
CA THR A 172 1.17 -13.43 6.64
C THR A 172 1.95 -12.87 7.81
N VAL A 173 2.45 -11.65 7.65
CA VAL A 173 3.07 -10.88 8.72
C VAL A 173 2.15 -9.74 9.09
N ASN A 174 1.70 -9.73 10.34
CA ASN A 174 0.83 -8.69 10.87
C ASN A 174 1.64 -7.78 11.81
N ASP A 175 1.59 -6.50 11.57
CA ASP A 175 2.18 -5.49 12.44
C ASP A 175 1.11 -4.55 12.97
N LYS A 176 1.06 -4.39 14.30
CA LYS A 176 0.17 -3.48 15.01
C LYS A 176 1.00 -2.39 15.67
N ASN A 177 0.74 -1.17 15.30
CA ASN A 177 1.38 -0.02 15.92
C ASN A 177 0.32 0.91 16.53
N THR A 178 0.44 1.19 17.83
CA THR A 178 -0.44 2.10 18.57
C THR A 178 0.40 3.06 19.38
N SER A 179 0.16 4.35 19.21
CA SER A 179 0.78 5.39 20.04
C SER A 179 -0.25 6.42 20.50
N THR A 180 -0.18 6.81 21.77
CA THR A 180 -1.00 7.89 22.35
C THR A 180 -0.11 8.88 23.05
N THR A 181 -0.24 10.15 22.72
CA THR A 181 0.51 11.23 23.36
C THR A 181 -0.49 12.17 24.05
N LEU A 182 -0.29 12.40 25.34
CA LEU A 182 -1.00 13.40 26.15
C LEU A 182 -0.03 14.56 26.41
N ASN A 183 -0.44 15.76 26.06
CA ASN A 183 0.31 17.01 26.26
C ASN A 183 -0.45 17.94 27.19
#